data_f0bd6975fabbc6fefe8b45c203deea7b
#
_entry.id   f0bd6975fabbc6fefe8b45c203deea7b
#
_cell.length_a   1.000
_cell.length_b   1.000
_cell.length_c   1.000
_cell.angle_alpha   90.00
_cell.angle_beta   90.00
_cell.angle_gamma   90.00
#
_symmetry.space_group_name_H-M   'P 1'
#
loop_
_entity.id
_entity.type
_entity.pdbx_description
1 polymer ?
#
loop_
_entity_poly.entity_id
_entity_poly.type
_entity_poly.pdbx_seq_one_letter_code
_entity_poly.pdbx_strand_id
1 'polypeptide(L)'
;MTNDTDHTDANAEIGEGTIIEPDVIVGFRYHPDAGIARIGRNSILRRGTLIYGDVELGDYFQSGHNTIVRAKVRAGDYCTLCNQSTLEGVIRMGTGVRIMSHVYVPTRTWFGDHVFVGPGVHFLNSRYPCRVPDVPTPRGATVEDDVMIGGGVTVMAGITIGRGSFIAAGAVVTCDIPPRSFVKGCPGRIEPLPEKLDVETAKSLSLQPRDLWHPQTPDLETVDWPDDWAESW
;
A
#
# COMPACT_ATOMS: atom_id res chain seq x y z
N MET A 1 -16.04 -9.75 33.97
CA MET A 1 -14.77 -9.08 33.89
C MET A 1 -14.70 -8.42 32.53
N THR A 2 -15.05 -7.17 32.47
CA THR A 2 -15.05 -6.34 31.26
C THR A 2 -13.61 -5.89 31.05
N ASN A 3 -12.88 -6.57 30.15
CA ASN A 3 -11.62 -6.05 29.64
C ASN A 3 -11.97 -5.00 28.55
N ASP A 4 -12.32 -3.82 29.03
CA ASP A 4 -12.38 -2.61 28.22
C ASP A 4 -10.95 -2.08 28.12
N THR A 5 -10.13 -2.71 27.27
CA THR A 5 -8.85 -2.16 26.86
C THR A 5 -9.11 -1.28 25.66
N ASP A 6 -9.45 -0.02 25.94
CA ASP A 6 -9.40 1.07 24.98
C ASP A 6 -7.93 1.25 24.59
N HIS A 7 -7.50 0.60 23.49
CA HIS A 7 -6.11 0.61 22.99
C HIS A 7 -5.80 1.81 22.10
N THR A 8 -6.69 2.80 22.06
CA THR A 8 -6.31 4.10 21.52
C THR A 8 -5.43 4.79 22.54
N ASP A 9 -4.13 4.80 22.31
CA ASP A 9 -3.21 5.64 23.08
C ASP A 9 -3.74 7.08 23.02
N ALA A 10 -3.64 7.82 24.14
CA ALA A 10 -4.02 9.25 24.22
C ALA A 10 -3.25 10.15 23.20
N ASN A 11 -2.52 9.54 22.28
CA ASN A 11 -1.67 10.14 21.25
C ASN A 11 -2.27 10.03 19.83
N ALA A 12 -3.61 9.99 19.72
CA ALA A 12 -4.30 9.88 18.46
C ALA A 12 -5.48 10.83 18.34
N GLU A 13 -5.67 11.40 17.16
CA GLU A 13 -6.85 12.14 16.72
C GLU A 13 -7.55 11.32 15.64
N ILE A 14 -8.81 10.93 15.90
CA ILE A 14 -9.60 10.06 15.01
C ILE A 14 -10.74 10.85 14.40
N GLY A 15 -10.85 10.89 13.08
CA GLY A 15 -11.92 11.54 12.35
C GLY A 15 -13.27 10.86 12.56
N GLU A 16 -14.33 11.66 12.50
CA GLU A 16 -15.72 11.21 12.65
C GLU A 16 -16.08 10.09 11.66
N GLY A 17 -16.91 9.14 12.07
CA GLY A 17 -17.35 8.02 11.24
C GLY A 17 -16.31 6.92 11.03
N THR A 18 -15.14 7.03 11.67
CA THR A 18 -14.09 6.01 11.57
C THR A 18 -14.45 4.79 12.41
N ILE A 19 -14.32 3.61 11.82
CA ILE A 19 -14.56 2.31 12.45
C ILE A 19 -13.21 1.72 12.87
N ILE A 20 -13.09 1.38 14.14
CA ILE A 20 -11.90 0.74 14.72
C ILE A 20 -12.31 -0.63 15.27
N GLU A 21 -11.78 -1.67 14.68
CA GLU A 21 -12.00 -3.05 15.13
C GLU A 21 -11.18 -3.35 16.42
N PRO A 22 -11.53 -4.41 17.17
CA PRO A 22 -10.73 -4.84 18.33
C PRO A 22 -9.27 -5.09 18.01
N ASP A 23 -8.38 -4.92 18.99
CA ASP A 23 -6.94 -5.15 18.90
C ASP A 23 -6.22 -4.22 17.88
N VAL A 24 -6.79 -3.06 17.60
CA VAL A 24 -6.13 -1.98 16.83
C VAL A 24 -5.41 -1.05 17.80
N ILE A 25 -4.18 -0.68 17.48
CA ILE A 25 -3.38 0.31 18.23
C ILE A 25 -3.16 1.52 17.33
N VAL A 26 -3.59 2.71 17.77
CA VAL A 26 -3.35 3.98 17.07
C VAL A 26 -2.57 4.93 17.98
N GLY A 27 -1.53 5.55 17.43
CA GLY A 27 -0.70 6.50 18.16
C GLY A 27 0.40 5.83 19.00
N PHE A 28 0.83 4.61 18.63
CA PHE A 28 1.89 3.91 19.37
C PHE A 28 3.11 4.79 19.58
N ARG A 29 3.48 4.99 20.85
CA ARG A 29 4.63 5.80 21.24
C ARG A 29 5.93 5.01 21.09
N TYR A 30 6.61 5.22 19.99
CA TYR A 30 7.92 4.62 19.71
C TYR A 30 9.10 5.44 20.29
N HIS A 31 8.82 6.67 20.70
CA HIS A 31 9.78 7.58 21.33
C HIS A 31 9.03 8.48 22.34
N PRO A 32 9.66 8.98 23.43
CA PRO A 32 9.00 9.87 24.39
C PRO A 32 8.38 11.11 23.74
N ASP A 33 9.03 11.67 22.71
CA ASP A 33 8.59 12.87 21.97
C ASP A 33 7.79 12.51 20.71
N ALA A 34 7.25 11.30 20.59
CA ALA A 34 6.43 10.93 19.46
C ALA A 34 5.20 11.81 19.37
N GLY A 35 4.97 12.40 18.18
CA GLY A 35 3.83 13.23 17.87
C GLY A 35 2.54 12.42 17.76
N ILE A 36 1.44 13.12 17.54
CA ILE A 36 0.08 12.56 17.43
C ILE A 36 -0.10 11.81 16.12
N ALA A 37 -0.79 10.66 16.14
CA ALA A 37 -1.34 10.04 14.95
C ALA A 37 -2.66 10.71 14.57
N ARG A 38 -2.84 11.08 13.31
CA ARG A 38 -4.08 11.67 12.79
C ARG A 38 -4.68 10.75 11.75
N ILE A 39 -5.91 10.35 11.98
CA ILE A 39 -6.69 9.49 11.09
C ILE A 39 -7.88 10.30 10.58
N GLY A 40 -8.03 10.38 9.26
CA GLY A 40 -9.14 11.07 8.62
C GLY A 40 -10.49 10.41 8.88
N ARG A 41 -11.57 11.07 8.43
CA ARG A 41 -12.96 10.65 8.62
C ARG A 41 -13.32 9.40 7.83
N ASN A 42 -14.32 8.66 8.29
CA ASN A 42 -14.89 7.51 7.59
C ASN A 42 -13.86 6.44 7.24
N SER A 43 -12.79 6.34 8.02
CA SER A 43 -11.74 5.33 7.85
C SER A 43 -12.16 3.99 8.47
N ILE A 44 -11.51 2.91 8.07
CA ILE A 44 -11.75 1.58 8.63
C ILE A 44 -10.41 0.98 9.02
N LEU A 45 -10.22 0.76 10.32
CA LEU A 45 -9.01 0.14 10.87
C LEU A 45 -9.36 -1.26 11.36
N ARG A 46 -8.81 -2.27 10.68
CA ARG A 46 -9.11 -3.68 10.96
C ARG A 46 -8.18 -4.26 12.00
N ARG A 47 -8.64 -5.35 12.62
CA ARG A 47 -7.98 -6.07 13.71
C ARG A 47 -6.48 -6.27 13.47
N GLY A 48 -5.69 -6.02 14.53
CA GLY A 48 -4.24 -6.19 14.53
C GLY A 48 -3.48 -5.07 13.80
N THR A 49 -4.16 -4.01 13.35
CA THR A 49 -3.51 -2.83 12.78
C THR A 49 -2.74 -2.09 13.87
N LEU A 50 -1.46 -1.78 13.58
CA LEU A 50 -0.60 -0.98 14.44
C LEU A 50 -0.19 0.30 13.71
N ILE A 51 -0.62 1.45 14.21
CA ILE A 51 -0.28 2.77 13.69
C ILE A 51 0.54 3.51 14.75
N TYR A 52 1.72 3.94 14.36
CA TYR A 52 2.65 4.70 15.21
C TYR A 52 2.20 6.15 15.37
N GLY A 53 2.76 6.85 16.35
CA GLY A 53 2.72 8.31 16.42
C GLY A 53 3.40 8.95 15.20
N ASP A 54 3.18 10.26 14.99
CA ASP A 54 3.69 11.00 13.81
C ASP A 54 3.16 10.47 12.45
N VAL A 55 1.97 9.89 12.41
CA VAL A 55 1.30 9.40 11.21
C VAL A 55 0.13 10.31 10.86
N GLU A 56 -0.07 10.60 9.57
CA GLU A 56 -1.20 11.33 9.04
C GLU A 56 -1.84 10.53 7.90
N LEU A 57 -3.08 10.07 8.09
CA LEU A 57 -3.86 9.36 7.08
C LEU A 57 -5.10 10.18 6.75
N GLY A 58 -5.37 10.37 5.46
CA GLY A 58 -6.52 11.12 4.96
C GLY A 58 -7.86 10.44 5.21
N ASP A 59 -8.93 11.04 4.70
CA ASP A 59 -10.29 10.53 4.80
C ASP A 59 -10.43 9.20 4.03
N TYR A 60 -11.34 8.33 4.50
CA TYR A 60 -11.63 7.03 3.88
C TYR A 60 -10.43 6.07 3.77
N PHE A 61 -9.45 6.21 4.67
CA PHE A 61 -8.36 5.25 4.74
C PHE A 61 -8.85 3.87 5.19
N GLN A 62 -8.37 2.81 4.57
CA GLN A 62 -8.69 1.44 4.97
C GLN A 62 -7.44 0.61 5.23
N SER A 63 -7.33 0.06 6.43
CA SER A 63 -6.36 -0.98 6.70
C SER A 63 -6.96 -2.38 6.47
N GLY A 64 -6.13 -3.32 6.07
CA GLY A 64 -6.39 -4.74 6.22
C GLY A 64 -6.04 -5.23 7.62
N HIS A 65 -6.12 -6.54 7.86
CA HIS A 65 -5.74 -7.14 9.13
C HIS A 65 -4.21 -7.21 9.28
N ASN A 66 -3.74 -7.00 10.52
CA ASN A 66 -2.32 -7.11 10.89
C ASN A 66 -1.39 -6.25 10.04
N THR A 67 -1.81 -5.02 9.75
CA THR A 67 -0.98 -4.04 9.03
C THR A 67 -0.14 -3.22 10.01
N ILE A 68 1.00 -2.73 9.53
CA ILE A 68 1.89 -1.87 10.32
C ILE A 68 2.15 -0.57 9.56
N VAL A 69 1.83 0.56 10.19
CA VAL A 69 2.13 1.89 9.70
C VAL A 69 3.06 2.58 10.69
N ARG A 70 4.36 2.63 10.35
CA ARG A 70 5.37 3.24 11.22
C ARG A 70 5.38 4.76 11.09
N ALA A 71 6.13 5.41 11.96
CA ALA A 71 6.18 6.86 12.12
C ALA A 71 6.51 7.63 10.81
N LYS A 72 6.00 8.84 10.70
CA LYS A 72 6.24 9.76 9.57
C LYS A 72 5.72 9.25 8.23
N VAL A 73 4.65 8.46 8.25
CA VAL A 73 3.86 8.15 7.07
C VAL A 73 2.78 9.21 6.90
N ARG A 74 2.62 9.69 5.67
CA ARG A 74 1.54 10.58 5.25
C ARG A 74 0.86 9.99 4.04
N ALA A 75 -0.45 9.83 4.11
CA ALA A 75 -1.29 9.34 3.02
C ALA A 75 -2.44 10.32 2.76
N GLY A 76 -2.75 10.54 1.48
CA GLY A 76 -3.93 11.27 1.05
C GLY A 76 -5.22 10.47 1.30
N ASP A 77 -6.32 10.98 0.78
CA ASP A 77 -7.64 10.36 0.93
C ASP A 77 -7.77 9.07 0.12
N TYR A 78 -8.73 8.22 0.50
CA TYR A 78 -9.08 6.99 -0.21
C TYR A 78 -7.94 5.97 -0.36
N CYS A 79 -6.94 6.01 0.51
CA CYS A 79 -5.86 5.05 0.50
C CYS A 79 -6.24 3.74 1.15
N THR A 80 -5.71 2.64 0.60
CA THR A 80 -5.93 1.29 1.15
C THR A 80 -4.59 0.59 1.37
N LEU A 81 -4.40 0.01 2.55
CA LEU A 81 -3.28 -0.86 2.90
C LEU A 81 -3.83 -2.23 3.30
N CYS A 82 -3.74 -3.24 2.42
CA CYS A 82 -4.31 -4.56 2.65
C CYS A 82 -3.50 -5.40 3.64
N ASN A 83 -4.01 -6.61 3.94
CA ASN A 83 -3.56 -7.47 5.02
C ASN A 83 -2.04 -7.71 5.06
N GLN A 84 -1.47 -7.70 6.27
CA GLN A 84 -0.08 -8.05 6.54
C GLN A 84 0.95 -7.24 5.74
N SER A 85 0.59 -6.02 5.35
CA SER A 85 1.49 -5.10 4.67
C SER A 85 2.12 -4.13 5.67
N THR A 86 3.33 -3.67 5.36
CA THR A 86 4.12 -2.82 6.24
C THR A 86 4.61 -1.57 5.52
N LEU A 87 4.37 -0.41 6.13
CA LEU A 87 4.97 0.87 5.77
C LEU A 87 6.04 1.22 6.82
N GLU A 88 7.33 1.17 6.45
CA GLU A 88 8.48 1.32 7.36
C GLU A 88 8.76 2.75 7.83
N GLY A 89 7.90 3.70 7.46
CA GLY A 89 8.03 5.09 7.90
C GLY A 89 8.78 6.01 6.94
N VAL A 90 8.61 7.31 7.11
CA VAL A 90 9.09 8.34 6.18
C VAL A 90 8.58 8.07 4.75
N ILE A 91 7.29 7.85 4.62
CA ILE A 91 6.63 7.50 3.36
C ILE A 91 5.58 8.56 3.05
N ARG A 92 5.45 8.90 1.77
CA ARG A 92 4.36 9.73 1.26
C ARG A 92 3.55 8.94 0.25
N MET A 93 2.23 9.04 0.36
CA MET A 93 1.27 8.45 -0.55
C MET A 93 0.28 9.54 -0.97
N GLY A 94 0.05 9.68 -2.26
CA GLY A 94 -0.99 10.55 -2.79
C GLY A 94 -2.40 10.04 -2.48
N THR A 95 -3.38 10.55 -3.20
CA THR A 95 -4.79 10.14 -3.09
C THR A 95 -5.06 8.85 -3.86
N GLY A 96 -5.90 7.98 -3.31
CA GLY A 96 -6.36 6.77 -4.01
C GLY A 96 -5.28 5.69 -4.20
N VAL A 97 -4.21 5.72 -3.42
CA VAL A 97 -3.16 4.69 -3.46
C VAL A 97 -3.67 3.39 -2.84
N ARG A 98 -3.49 2.29 -3.57
CA ARG A 98 -3.96 0.97 -3.16
C ARG A 98 -2.80 -0.01 -3.09
N ILE A 99 -2.46 -0.40 -1.87
CA ILE A 99 -1.41 -1.38 -1.58
C ILE A 99 -2.08 -2.68 -1.16
N MET A 100 -1.90 -3.73 -1.95
CA MET A 100 -2.48 -5.04 -1.71
C MET A 100 -1.74 -5.80 -0.61
N SER A 101 -2.19 -7.02 -0.31
CA SER A 101 -1.68 -7.81 0.82
C SER A 101 -0.21 -8.22 0.65
N HIS A 102 0.49 -8.37 1.79
CA HIS A 102 1.87 -8.82 1.88
C HIS A 102 2.89 -7.93 1.15
N VAL A 103 2.62 -6.63 1.08
CA VAL A 103 3.55 -5.67 0.49
C VAL A 103 4.45 -5.08 1.57
N TYR A 104 5.75 -5.04 1.29
CA TYR A 104 6.73 -4.35 2.11
C TYR A 104 7.18 -3.05 1.43
N VAL A 105 6.97 -1.93 2.12
CA VAL A 105 7.39 -0.59 1.67
C VAL A 105 8.43 -0.03 2.63
N PRO A 106 9.69 0.07 2.20
CA PRO A 106 10.76 0.59 3.02
C PRO A 106 10.70 2.12 3.16
N THR A 107 11.46 2.62 4.12
CA THR A 107 11.58 4.07 4.35
C THR A 107 12.00 4.84 3.09
N ARG A 108 11.54 6.10 3.01
CA ARG A 108 11.82 7.04 1.91
C ARG A 108 11.30 6.59 0.55
N THR A 109 10.15 5.96 0.57
CA THR A 109 9.36 5.63 -0.62
C THR A 109 8.27 6.68 -0.82
N TRP A 110 8.04 7.07 -2.07
CA TRP A 110 7.01 8.01 -2.43
C TRP A 110 6.11 7.43 -3.51
N PHE A 111 4.79 7.56 -3.30
CA PHE A 111 3.74 7.21 -4.26
C PHE A 111 2.98 8.48 -4.63
N GLY A 112 2.77 8.71 -5.92
CA GLY A 112 1.85 9.69 -6.47
C GLY A 112 0.39 9.29 -6.26
N ASP A 113 -0.51 9.90 -7.01
CA ASP A 113 -1.94 9.64 -6.95
C ASP A 113 -2.33 8.38 -7.75
N HIS A 114 -3.38 7.69 -7.32
CA HIS A 114 -4.00 6.56 -8.03
C HIS A 114 -3.08 5.38 -8.34
N VAL A 115 -2.01 5.20 -7.56
CA VAL A 115 -1.08 4.09 -7.72
C VAL A 115 -1.70 2.80 -7.20
N PHE A 116 -1.58 1.72 -7.98
CA PHE A 116 -1.93 0.37 -7.56
C PHE A 116 -0.68 -0.48 -7.37
N VAL A 117 -0.57 -1.13 -6.23
CA VAL A 117 0.51 -2.07 -5.89
C VAL A 117 -0.06 -3.44 -5.61
N GLY A 118 0.21 -4.40 -6.48
CA GLY A 118 -0.26 -5.77 -6.39
C GLY A 118 0.27 -6.54 -5.18
N PRO A 119 -0.32 -7.70 -4.85
CA PRO A 119 0.07 -8.47 -3.68
C PRO A 119 1.50 -9.00 -3.78
N GLY A 120 2.19 -9.07 -2.62
CA GLY A 120 3.54 -9.61 -2.53
C GLY A 120 4.62 -8.77 -3.23
N VAL A 121 4.36 -7.49 -3.52
CA VAL A 121 5.38 -6.59 -4.07
C VAL A 121 6.38 -6.21 -2.98
N HIS A 122 7.66 -6.20 -3.34
CA HIS A 122 8.74 -5.79 -2.47
C HIS A 122 9.47 -4.57 -3.04
N PHE A 123 9.47 -3.47 -2.30
CA PHE A 123 10.34 -2.33 -2.57
C PHE A 123 11.60 -2.46 -1.72
N LEU A 124 12.74 -2.09 -2.30
CA LEU A 124 14.03 -2.11 -1.60
C LEU A 124 14.55 -0.68 -1.41
N ASN A 125 15.34 -0.45 -0.38
CA ASN A 125 15.98 0.85 -0.10
C ASN A 125 17.51 0.76 -0.02
N SER A 126 18.07 -0.43 -0.27
CA SER A 126 19.51 -0.66 -0.34
C SER A 126 19.82 -1.61 -1.50
N ARG A 127 20.75 -1.22 -2.38
CA ARG A 127 21.23 -2.08 -3.48
C ARG A 127 22.27 -3.11 -3.02
N TYR A 128 23.06 -2.74 -2.02
CA TYR A 128 24.19 -3.53 -1.55
C TYR A 128 24.20 -3.59 -0.03
N PRO A 129 23.20 -4.27 0.59
CA PRO A 129 23.05 -4.28 2.03
C PRO A 129 24.29 -4.86 2.69
N CYS A 130 24.80 -4.16 3.71
CA CYS A 130 25.95 -4.55 4.53
C CYS A 130 27.29 -4.74 3.77
N ARG A 131 27.37 -4.28 2.50
CA ARG A 131 28.61 -4.43 1.69
C ARG A 131 29.35 -3.13 1.43
N VAL A 132 28.68 -1.99 1.53
CA VAL A 132 29.27 -0.68 1.35
C VAL A 132 29.21 0.07 2.67
N PRO A 133 30.37 0.35 3.32
CA PRO A 133 30.42 0.96 4.65
C PRO A 133 29.78 2.35 4.73
N ASP A 134 29.93 3.14 3.66
CA ASP A 134 29.45 4.51 3.57
C ASP A 134 28.17 4.58 2.72
N VAL A 135 27.18 3.74 2.99
CA VAL A 135 25.92 3.78 2.25
C VAL A 135 25.26 5.12 2.49
N PRO A 136 25.03 5.93 1.44
CA PRO A 136 24.17 7.09 1.55
C PRO A 136 22.84 6.66 2.17
N THR A 137 22.21 7.56 2.88
CA THR A 137 20.89 7.33 3.50
C THR A 137 20.00 6.44 2.64
N PRO A 138 19.43 5.34 3.18
CA PRO A 138 18.58 4.42 2.42
C PRO A 138 17.53 5.19 1.61
N ARG A 139 17.38 4.86 0.34
CA ARG A 139 16.44 5.51 -0.58
C ARG A 139 15.50 4.48 -1.18
N GLY A 140 14.22 4.60 -0.85
CA GLY A 140 13.15 3.83 -1.46
C GLY A 140 12.86 4.28 -2.90
N ALA A 141 11.84 3.73 -3.49
CA ALA A 141 11.42 4.09 -4.84
C ALA A 141 10.59 5.39 -4.86
N THR A 142 10.58 6.05 -6.01
CA THR A 142 9.59 7.07 -6.38
C THR A 142 8.66 6.46 -7.42
N VAL A 143 7.38 6.35 -7.10
CA VAL A 143 6.35 5.83 -8.01
C VAL A 143 5.43 6.99 -8.35
N GLU A 144 5.44 7.41 -9.61
CA GLU A 144 4.62 8.56 -10.05
C GLU A 144 3.14 8.17 -10.17
N ASP A 145 2.29 9.16 -10.52
CA ASP A 145 0.84 8.96 -10.58
C ASP A 145 0.43 7.91 -11.61
N ASP A 146 -0.73 7.31 -11.39
CA ASP A 146 -1.39 6.38 -12.31
C ASP A 146 -0.55 5.12 -12.65
N VAL A 147 0.44 4.77 -11.82
CA VAL A 147 1.27 3.57 -12.03
C VAL A 147 0.57 2.33 -11.50
N MET A 148 0.58 1.26 -12.30
CA MET A 148 0.06 -0.06 -11.93
C MET A 148 1.21 -1.06 -11.78
N ILE A 149 1.34 -1.66 -10.60
CA ILE A 149 2.37 -2.66 -10.31
C ILE A 149 1.70 -4.01 -10.05
N GLY A 150 1.99 -5.00 -10.87
CA GLY A 150 1.48 -6.37 -10.73
C GLY A 150 2.04 -7.08 -9.51
N GLY A 151 1.41 -8.20 -9.15
CA GLY A 151 1.81 -8.99 -7.98
C GLY A 151 3.23 -9.56 -8.07
N GLY A 152 3.90 -9.70 -6.92
CA GLY A 152 5.23 -10.32 -6.83
C GLY A 152 6.37 -9.53 -7.49
N VAL A 153 6.16 -8.28 -7.86
CA VAL A 153 7.21 -7.42 -8.43
C VAL A 153 8.25 -7.06 -7.37
N THR A 154 9.51 -7.01 -7.77
CA THR A 154 10.59 -6.45 -6.95
C THR A 154 11.09 -5.14 -7.56
N VAL A 155 11.06 -4.05 -6.77
CA VAL A 155 11.57 -2.74 -7.19
C VAL A 155 12.87 -2.44 -6.44
N MET A 156 13.96 -2.28 -7.16
CA MET A 156 15.26 -2.00 -6.57
C MET A 156 15.33 -0.60 -5.97
N ALA A 157 16.30 -0.40 -5.08
CA ALA A 157 16.48 0.84 -4.32
C ALA A 157 16.71 2.06 -5.21
N GLY A 158 16.06 3.17 -4.88
CA GLY A 158 16.26 4.49 -5.50
C GLY A 158 15.72 4.64 -6.91
N ILE A 159 14.86 3.73 -7.37
CA ILE A 159 14.28 3.74 -8.72
C ILE A 159 13.08 4.68 -8.79
N THR A 160 12.95 5.35 -9.93
CA THR A 160 11.75 6.10 -10.31
C THR A 160 10.95 5.30 -11.34
N ILE A 161 9.65 5.11 -11.07
CA ILE A 161 8.70 4.54 -12.04
C ILE A 161 7.81 5.68 -12.54
N GLY A 162 7.95 6.01 -13.83
CA GLY A 162 7.28 7.14 -14.46
C GLY A 162 5.78 6.93 -14.61
N ARG A 163 5.05 8.06 -14.60
CA ARG A 163 3.59 8.15 -14.65
C ARG A 163 2.95 7.23 -15.68
N GLY A 164 1.83 6.61 -15.30
CA GLY A 164 1.00 5.81 -16.19
C GLY A 164 1.68 4.54 -16.70
N SER A 165 2.77 4.10 -16.07
CA SER A 165 3.45 2.86 -16.44
C SER A 165 2.77 1.64 -15.84
N PHE A 166 2.88 0.50 -16.53
CA PHE A 166 2.38 -0.79 -16.08
C PHE A 166 3.53 -1.78 -15.90
N ILE A 167 3.73 -2.26 -14.69
CA ILE A 167 4.74 -3.26 -14.34
C ILE A 167 4.04 -4.62 -14.22
N ALA A 168 4.37 -5.55 -15.13
CA ALA A 168 3.78 -6.89 -15.14
C ALA A 168 4.17 -7.68 -13.89
N ALA A 169 3.28 -8.58 -13.47
CA ALA A 169 3.53 -9.45 -12.32
C ALA A 169 4.85 -10.21 -12.43
N GLY A 170 5.57 -10.35 -11.30
CA GLY A 170 6.83 -11.06 -11.22
C GLY A 170 8.03 -10.34 -11.85
N ALA A 171 7.87 -9.12 -12.35
CA ALA A 171 9.01 -8.37 -12.92
C ALA A 171 10.00 -7.91 -11.84
N VAL A 172 11.28 -7.79 -12.22
CA VAL A 172 12.32 -7.19 -11.36
C VAL A 172 12.79 -5.87 -12.00
N VAL A 173 12.38 -4.75 -11.38
CA VAL A 173 12.68 -3.40 -11.86
C VAL A 173 14.05 -2.99 -11.35
N THR A 174 15.04 -2.88 -12.26
CA THR A 174 16.45 -2.66 -11.92
C THR A 174 16.97 -1.28 -12.29
N CYS A 175 16.19 -0.49 -13.04
CA CYS A 175 16.52 0.86 -13.49
C CYS A 175 15.27 1.73 -13.52
N ASP A 176 15.45 3.05 -13.68
CA ASP A 176 14.34 3.99 -13.82
C ASP A 176 13.48 3.65 -15.04
N ILE A 177 12.17 3.80 -14.89
CA ILE A 177 11.19 3.49 -15.91
C ILE A 177 10.62 4.80 -16.46
N PRO A 178 10.73 5.06 -17.77
CA PRO A 178 10.09 6.22 -18.39
C PRO A 178 8.57 6.19 -18.23
N PRO A 179 7.88 7.35 -18.26
CA PRO A 179 6.43 7.39 -18.26
C PRO A 179 5.80 6.55 -19.38
N ARG A 180 4.60 6.00 -19.12
CA ARG A 180 3.80 5.25 -20.10
C ARG A 180 4.56 4.05 -20.69
N SER A 181 5.29 3.34 -19.84
CA SER A 181 6.06 2.14 -20.20
C SER A 181 5.35 0.87 -19.71
N PHE A 182 5.57 -0.20 -20.43
CA PHE A 182 5.25 -1.57 -20.02
C PHE A 182 6.53 -2.30 -19.65
N VAL A 183 6.59 -2.88 -18.44
CA VAL A 183 7.77 -3.59 -17.96
C VAL A 183 7.44 -5.03 -17.64
N LYS A 184 8.24 -5.97 -18.14
CA LYS A 184 8.04 -7.41 -17.86
C LYS A 184 9.37 -8.16 -17.73
N GLY A 185 9.36 -9.23 -16.94
CA GLY A 185 10.45 -10.20 -16.81
C GLY A 185 11.51 -9.85 -15.77
N CYS A 186 12.55 -10.67 -15.70
CA CYS A 186 13.66 -10.56 -14.75
C CYS A 186 15.00 -10.74 -15.51
N PRO A 187 15.86 -9.69 -15.65
CA PRO A 187 15.55 -8.29 -15.31
C PRO A 187 14.43 -7.72 -16.17
N GLY A 188 13.73 -6.69 -15.64
CA GLY A 188 12.61 -6.06 -16.32
C GLY A 188 13.01 -5.42 -17.65
N ARG A 189 12.33 -5.80 -18.72
CA ARG A 189 12.48 -5.20 -20.05
C ARG A 189 11.43 -4.12 -20.24
N ILE A 190 11.84 -2.95 -20.70
CA ILE A 190 11.00 -1.78 -20.92
C ILE A 190 10.50 -1.81 -22.36
N GLU A 191 9.20 -1.73 -22.54
CA GLU A 191 8.51 -1.65 -23.83
C GLU A 191 7.51 -0.48 -23.80
N PRO A 192 7.05 0.04 -24.94
CA PRO A 192 5.96 0.98 -24.98
C PRO A 192 4.69 0.40 -24.34
N LEU A 193 3.92 1.24 -23.63
CA LEU A 193 2.66 0.81 -23.04
C LEU A 193 1.67 0.39 -24.14
N PRO A 194 1.16 -0.84 -24.14
CA PRO A 194 0.15 -1.29 -25.09
C PRO A 194 -1.14 -0.48 -24.99
N GLU A 195 -1.77 -0.11 -26.10
CA GLU A 195 -2.99 0.68 -26.16
C GLU A 195 -4.11 0.12 -25.27
N LYS A 196 -4.27 -1.22 -25.19
CA LYS A 196 -5.27 -1.87 -24.34
C LYS A 196 -5.06 -1.67 -22.83
N LEU A 197 -3.87 -1.25 -22.41
CA LEU A 197 -3.52 -0.96 -21.01
C LEU A 197 -3.54 0.55 -20.73
N ASP A 198 -3.68 1.37 -21.76
CA ASP A 198 -3.70 2.82 -21.66
C ASP A 198 -5.15 3.32 -21.49
N VAL A 199 -5.76 2.91 -20.39
CA VAL A 199 -7.16 3.20 -20.08
C VAL A 199 -7.29 4.00 -18.78
N GLU A 200 -8.16 5.02 -18.79
CA GLU A 200 -8.43 5.87 -17.60
C GLU A 200 -9.24 5.17 -16.49
N THR A 201 -9.69 3.95 -16.70
CA THR A 201 -10.61 3.23 -15.82
C THR A 201 -10.07 3.00 -14.40
N ALA A 202 -8.76 3.06 -14.20
CA ALA A 202 -8.16 2.87 -12.89
C ALA A 202 -8.52 3.99 -11.89
N LYS A 203 -8.70 5.23 -12.37
CA LYS A 203 -8.99 6.39 -11.50
C LYS A 203 -10.36 6.28 -10.83
N SER A 204 -11.40 5.91 -11.59
CA SER A 204 -12.75 5.77 -11.05
C SER A 204 -12.85 4.66 -9.99
N LEU A 205 -12.00 3.64 -10.08
CA LEU A 205 -11.96 2.55 -9.10
C LEU A 205 -11.19 2.93 -7.83
N SER A 206 -10.22 3.83 -7.90
CA SER A 206 -9.41 4.24 -6.75
C SER A 206 -10.12 5.21 -5.82
N LEU A 207 -11.08 5.99 -6.32
CA LEU A 207 -11.78 7.03 -5.55
C LEU A 207 -13.15 6.60 -5.01
N GLN A 208 -13.56 5.36 -5.20
CA GLN A 208 -14.80 4.88 -4.59
C GLN A 208 -14.52 4.56 -3.12
N PRO A 209 -15.29 5.17 -2.17
CA PRO A 209 -15.30 4.67 -0.82
C PRO A 209 -15.77 3.23 -0.93
N ARG A 210 -14.84 2.34 -0.68
CA ARG A 210 -15.15 0.94 -0.80
C ARG A 210 -15.76 0.48 0.51
N ASP A 211 -17.08 0.38 0.58
CA ASP A 211 -17.77 -0.66 1.37
C ASP A 211 -17.30 -2.07 0.98
N LEU A 212 -16.14 -2.08 0.48
CA LEU A 212 -15.49 -2.88 -0.49
C LEU A 212 -14.99 -4.15 0.00
N TRP A 213 -14.98 -4.31 1.23
CA TRP A 213 -14.56 -5.56 1.79
C TRP A 213 -15.59 -6.12 2.77
N HIS A 214 -16.82 -5.71 2.65
CA HIS A 214 -17.81 -6.73 2.45
C HIS A 214 -17.73 -7.09 0.96
N PRO A 215 -16.95 -8.10 0.57
CA PRO A 215 -17.48 -8.88 -0.44
C PRO A 215 -18.86 -9.15 0.12
N GLN A 216 -19.89 -8.85 -0.55
CA GLN A 216 -20.84 -9.88 -0.76
C GLN A 216 -19.93 -11.01 -1.20
N THR A 217 -19.43 -11.78 -0.24
CA THR A 217 -18.91 -13.11 -0.50
C THR A 217 -20.09 -13.68 -1.23
N PRO A 218 -20.03 -13.88 -2.55
CA PRO A 218 -21.12 -14.48 -3.25
C PRO A 218 -21.37 -15.69 -2.37
N ASP A 219 -22.61 -15.80 -1.89
CA ASP A 219 -22.95 -16.95 -1.09
C ASP A 219 -22.32 -18.12 -1.85
N LEU A 220 -21.32 -18.78 -1.27
CA LEU A 220 -20.55 -19.78 -1.99
C LEU A 220 -21.46 -20.86 -2.55
N GLU A 221 -22.69 -20.98 -1.99
CA GLU A 221 -23.79 -21.77 -2.48
C GLU A 221 -24.42 -21.21 -3.78
N THR A 222 -24.22 -19.90 -4.09
CA THR A 222 -24.74 -19.26 -5.30
C THR A 222 -23.67 -18.98 -6.36
N VAL A 223 -22.40 -19.31 -6.10
CA VAL A 223 -21.35 -19.27 -7.14
C VAL A 223 -21.52 -20.46 -8.04
N ASP A 224 -22.00 -20.19 -9.24
CA ASP A 224 -22.08 -21.19 -10.32
C ASP A 224 -20.65 -21.45 -10.82
N TRP A 225 -19.97 -22.40 -10.16
CA TRP A 225 -18.65 -22.84 -10.58
C TRP A 225 -18.81 -23.66 -11.85
N PRO A 226 -18.11 -23.33 -12.95
CA PRO A 226 -18.10 -24.21 -14.12
C PRO A 226 -17.72 -25.63 -13.72
N ASP A 227 -18.44 -26.64 -14.21
CA ASP A 227 -18.19 -28.06 -13.86
C ASP A 227 -16.74 -28.49 -14.15
N ASP A 228 -16.07 -27.78 -15.07
CA ASP A 228 -14.71 -28.08 -15.53
C ASP A 228 -13.64 -27.10 -14.96
N TRP A 229 -14.00 -26.24 -13.99
CA TRP A 229 -13.06 -25.24 -13.49
C TRP A 229 -11.76 -25.85 -12.93
N ALA A 230 -11.84 -27.05 -12.35
CA ALA A 230 -10.68 -27.76 -11.81
C ALA A 230 -9.80 -28.37 -12.92
N GLU A 231 -10.36 -28.57 -14.12
CA GLU A 231 -9.64 -29.15 -15.27
C GLU A 231 -9.02 -28.06 -16.18
N SER A 232 -9.36 -26.79 -15.93
CA SER A 232 -8.89 -25.63 -16.73
C SER A 232 -7.57 -25.01 -16.24
N TRP A 233 -6.90 -25.63 -15.26
CA TRP A 233 -5.61 -25.16 -14.70
C TRP A 233 -4.42 -25.98 -15.16
#